data_90b9d0824960aeb959cb4f256e321319
#
_entry.id   90b9d0824960aeb959cb4f256e321319
#
_cell.length_a   1.000
_cell.length_b   1.000
_cell.length_c   1.000
_cell.angle_alpha   90.00
_cell.angle_beta   90.00
_cell.angle_gamma   90.00
#
_symmetry.space_group_name_H-M   'P 1'
#
loop_
_entity.id
_entity.type
_entity.pdbx_description
1 polymer ?
#
loop_
_entity_poly.entity_id
_entity_poly.type
_entity_poly.pdbx_seq_one_letter_code
_entity_poly.pdbx_strand_id
1 'polypeptide(L)'
;MKRLLFLLLCTCRALTTMAGDAPATDPAWQIATHTYAAPYHGVTLANGGIGILPWREPFSVRRVMLNHVFDADTPHGISRILQGLNPFVLQVSIDGRNVAETPLTEWSQTLDMREAVLRTAFVADGRARIAYNIRALRNMPYAGLIRVEVEALDDLFLSVANTTDTPGDYAGSESSAHEVTVDGTRIRFRRTWAPARHRRTVVSAAAALLFDPARTVAQECSSGQNRLGVTLKKGERFSFDLLGAVCTGRDFLDPWNESDREVIYAVKEGVDRLTSRHGELWDELWQGDIEIEGDDEAQQAVRLALYHLYSFARADSRLSIPPFGLSSQGYNGHIFWDTELWMYPPMLFLNQGIAESMMNYRIDRLPAARRKALAYGYRGAMFPWESDDAGEESCPTWALTGPFEYHITADIGIAAWNYYCMSGDRNWLHKEGWPLLREVADFWTSRAERNDDGTYSIRNVVCADEYAEGVDDNAFTNGSAMRALQAASKAAALCGEKAPAIWNTIAASLRIPRFEDGTTREYEDYD
;
A
#
# COMPACT_ATOMS: atom_id res chain seq x y z
N MET A 1 -47.23 37.40 7.84
CA MET A 1 -46.73 37.39 9.21
C MET A 1 -47.07 36.04 9.83
N LYS A 2 -46.12 35.12 9.91
CA LYS A 2 -46.05 34.02 10.89
C LYS A 2 -44.62 33.47 10.75
N ARG A 3 -43.77 33.80 11.72
CA ARG A 3 -42.41 33.26 11.86
C ARG A 3 -42.51 31.84 12.41
N LEU A 4 -41.98 30.88 11.72
CA LEU A 4 -41.75 29.53 12.24
C LEU A 4 -40.33 29.48 12.80
N LEU A 5 -40.23 29.31 14.10
CA LEU A 5 -39.00 29.10 14.85
C LEU A 5 -38.64 27.60 14.72
N PHE A 6 -37.56 27.27 14.03
CA PHE A 6 -36.99 25.92 14.09
C PHE A 6 -36.04 25.86 15.28
N LEU A 7 -36.45 25.17 16.33
CA LEU A 7 -35.58 24.75 17.42
C LEU A 7 -34.69 23.60 16.90
N LEU A 8 -33.39 23.85 16.75
CA LEU A 8 -32.38 22.80 16.61
C LEU A 8 -32.20 22.15 18.00
N LEU A 9 -32.74 20.96 18.19
CA LEU A 9 -32.35 20.06 19.29
C LEU A 9 -31.01 19.41 18.90
N CYS A 10 -29.89 19.98 19.37
CA CYS A 10 -28.62 19.25 19.47
C CYS A 10 -28.78 18.17 20.54
N THR A 11 -29.06 16.95 20.15
CA THR A 11 -28.89 15.79 21.02
C THR A 11 -27.42 15.44 21.07
N CYS A 12 -26.72 15.87 22.11
CA CYS A 12 -25.47 15.23 22.55
C CYS A 12 -25.79 13.75 22.82
N ARG A 13 -25.42 12.87 21.87
CA ARG A 13 -25.25 11.45 22.18
C ARG A 13 -23.96 11.33 22.96
N ALA A 14 -24.08 11.23 24.28
CA ALA A 14 -22.99 10.76 25.12
C ALA A 14 -22.60 9.37 24.67
N LEU A 15 -21.31 9.21 24.25
CA LEU A 15 -20.66 7.93 24.02
C LEU A 15 -20.50 7.20 25.35
N THR A 16 -21.50 6.42 25.71
CA THR A 16 -21.40 5.39 26.73
C THR A 16 -21.68 4.08 26.05
N THR A 17 -20.62 3.40 25.55
CA THR A 17 -20.60 1.93 25.41
C THR A 17 -19.17 1.48 25.19
N MET A 18 -18.48 1.17 26.26
CA MET A 18 -17.43 0.18 26.26
C MET A 18 -17.99 -1.11 26.89
N ALA A 19 -17.79 -2.26 26.22
CA ALA A 19 -18.15 -3.60 26.68
C ALA A 19 -19.64 -3.79 27.04
N GLY A 20 -20.50 -3.58 26.07
CA GLY A 20 -21.89 -4.00 26.13
C GLY A 20 -22.45 -3.91 24.72
N ASP A 21 -22.66 -5.08 24.08
CA ASP A 21 -23.37 -5.30 22.83
C ASP A 21 -23.25 -4.17 21.78
N ALA A 22 -22.08 -4.03 21.18
CA ALA A 22 -22.01 -3.50 19.82
C ALA A 22 -22.93 -4.40 18.96
N PRO A 23 -23.74 -3.84 18.04
CA PRO A 23 -24.51 -4.67 17.13
C PRO A 23 -23.56 -5.71 16.56
N ALA A 24 -23.98 -7.00 16.58
CA ALA A 24 -23.15 -8.10 16.10
C ALA A 24 -22.70 -7.72 14.70
N THR A 25 -21.45 -7.31 14.58
CA THR A 25 -20.86 -6.94 13.30
C THR A 25 -20.82 -8.24 12.50
N ASP A 26 -21.31 -8.20 11.30
CA ASP A 26 -21.30 -9.34 10.37
C ASP A 26 -19.88 -9.94 10.34
N PRO A 27 -19.71 -11.24 10.71
CA PRO A 27 -18.41 -11.90 10.77
C PRO A 27 -17.62 -11.82 9.46
N ALA A 28 -18.30 -11.68 8.33
CA ALA A 28 -17.69 -11.52 7.02
C ALA A 28 -16.87 -10.22 6.85
N TRP A 29 -16.97 -9.28 7.79
CA TRP A 29 -16.13 -8.06 7.84
C TRP A 29 -14.96 -8.15 8.79
N GLN A 30 -14.80 -9.24 9.54
CA GLN A 30 -13.84 -9.28 10.63
C GLN A 30 -12.90 -10.48 10.53
N ILE A 31 -11.62 -10.23 10.78
CA ILE A 31 -10.61 -11.28 11.05
C ILE A 31 -10.23 -11.14 12.52
N ALA A 32 -10.60 -12.12 13.33
CA ALA A 32 -10.42 -12.05 14.77
C ALA A 32 -9.62 -13.22 15.33
N THR A 33 -8.90 -12.97 16.42
CA THR A 33 -8.27 -14.01 17.25
C THR A 33 -8.41 -13.65 18.72
N HIS A 34 -8.63 -14.69 19.55
CA HIS A 34 -8.71 -14.58 20.99
C HIS A 34 -7.55 -15.31 21.70
N THR A 35 -6.58 -15.78 20.91
CA THR A 35 -5.46 -16.56 21.42
C THR A 35 -4.18 -15.76 21.37
N TYR A 36 -3.62 -15.46 22.56
CA TYR A 36 -2.28 -14.87 22.70
C TYR A 36 -1.21 -15.96 22.65
N ALA A 37 -0.95 -16.51 21.48
CA ALA A 37 0.01 -17.60 21.27
C ALA A 37 0.73 -17.50 19.92
N ALA A 38 1.77 -18.30 19.74
CA ALA A 38 2.41 -18.55 18.46
C ALA A 38 1.85 -19.87 17.86
N PRO A 39 1.79 -20.05 16.52
CA PRO A 39 2.20 -19.05 15.52
C PRO A 39 1.21 -17.88 15.44
N TYR A 40 1.70 -16.71 15.10
CA TYR A 40 0.89 -15.50 14.88
C TYR A 40 1.27 -14.87 13.55
N HIS A 41 0.26 -14.61 12.74
CA HIS A 41 0.36 -13.89 11.47
C HIS A 41 -0.26 -12.52 11.65
N GLY A 42 0.57 -11.46 11.58
CA GLY A 42 0.11 -10.09 11.74
C GLY A 42 -0.75 -9.64 10.54
N VAL A 43 -1.52 -8.59 10.77
CA VAL A 43 -2.27 -7.90 9.73
C VAL A 43 -1.50 -6.68 9.24
N THR A 44 -1.81 -6.21 8.03
CA THR A 44 -1.30 -4.93 7.53
C THR A 44 -2.43 -3.92 7.49
N LEU A 45 -2.22 -2.78 8.13
CA LEU A 45 -3.06 -1.60 8.00
C LEU A 45 -2.37 -0.66 7.03
N ALA A 46 -3.01 -0.31 5.93
CA ALA A 46 -2.39 0.59 4.97
C ALA A 46 -3.40 1.57 4.36
N ASN A 47 -2.89 2.62 3.73
CA ASN A 47 -3.70 3.69 3.15
C ASN A 47 -3.26 4.09 1.74
N GLY A 48 -2.39 3.28 1.12
CA GLY A 48 -1.78 3.54 -0.18
C GLY A 48 -0.57 4.47 -0.17
N GLY A 49 -0.25 5.10 0.96
CA GLY A 49 0.98 5.87 1.19
C GLY A 49 1.94 5.14 2.12
N ILE A 50 1.43 4.71 3.27
CA ILE A 50 2.17 3.93 4.26
C ILE A 50 1.44 2.63 4.62
N GLY A 51 2.20 1.62 5.02
CA GLY A 51 1.72 0.40 5.67
C GLY A 51 2.21 0.31 7.10
N ILE A 52 1.32 0.05 8.04
CA ILE A 52 1.62 -0.16 9.46
C ILE A 52 1.41 -1.63 9.77
N LEU A 53 2.41 -2.30 10.32
CA LEU A 53 2.38 -3.72 10.62
C LEU A 53 2.34 -3.95 12.15
N PRO A 54 1.15 -3.97 12.77
CA PRO A 54 1.00 -4.33 14.17
C PRO A 54 1.39 -5.78 14.43
N TRP A 55 1.63 -6.09 15.70
CA TRP A 55 1.92 -7.45 16.11
C TRP A 55 1.08 -7.84 17.32
N ARG A 56 1.22 -9.10 17.80
CA ARG A 56 0.42 -9.58 18.93
C ARG A 56 0.82 -8.97 20.27
N GLU A 57 2.12 -8.67 20.47
CA GLU A 57 2.57 -8.05 21.70
C GLU A 57 1.90 -6.68 21.85
N PRO A 58 1.38 -6.35 23.06
CA PRO A 58 0.70 -5.08 23.30
C PRO A 58 1.49 -3.88 22.80
N PHE A 59 0.82 -3.01 22.01
CA PHE A 59 1.37 -1.80 21.42
C PHE A 59 2.53 -2.00 20.44
N SER A 60 2.82 -3.24 20.04
CA SER A 60 3.90 -3.51 19.10
C SER A 60 3.49 -3.17 17.67
N VAL A 61 4.24 -2.29 17.04
CA VAL A 61 4.26 -2.04 15.59
C VAL A 61 5.64 -2.42 15.08
N ARG A 62 5.74 -3.52 14.34
CA ARG A 62 7.03 -4.07 13.90
C ARG A 62 7.68 -3.29 12.78
N ARG A 63 6.86 -2.74 11.87
CA ARG A 63 7.34 -2.05 10.67
C ARG A 63 6.36 -0.97 10.24
N VAL A 64 6.91 0.05 9.63
CA VAL A 64 6.19 0.97 8.75
C VAL A 64 6.77 0.77 7.35
N MET A 65 5.94 0.51 6.35
CA MET A 65 6.34 0.40 4.95
C MET A 65 6.04 1.68 4.22
N LEU A 66 6.90 2.09 3.30
CA LEU A 66 6.76 3.31 2.52
C LEU A 66 6.47 2.96 1.07
N ASN A 67 5.31 3.33 0.56
CA ASN A 67 4.92 2.96 -0.80
C ASN A 67 5.82 3.65 -1.84
N HIS A 68 6.48 2.85 -2.72
CA HIS A 68 7.38 3.32 -3.79
C HIS A 68 8.51 4.25 -3.34
N VAL A 69 9.02 4.05 -2.15
CA VAL A 69 10.21 4.76 -1.66
C VAL A 69 11.36 3.78 -1.60
N PHE A 70 12.39 3.99 -2.40
CA PHE A 70 13.46 3.02 -2.62
C PHE A 70 14.83 3.58 -2.20
N ASP A 71 15.71 2.68 -1.78
CA ASP A 71 17.16 2.88 -1.71
C ASP A 71 17.85 1.67 -2.36
N ALA A 72 19.13 1.74 -2.61
CA ALA A 72 19.87 0.58 -3.08
C ALA A 72 20.09 -0.42 -1.92
N ASP A 73 20.14 -1.71 -2.22
CA ASP A 73 20.47 -2.75 -1.23
C ASP A 73 21.96 -2.71 -0.87
N THR A 74 22.81 -2.28 -1.83
CA THR A 74 24.24 -2.03 -1.69
C THR A 74 24.60 -0.71 -2.40
N PRO A 75 25.82 -0.14 -2.26
CA PRO A 75 26.20 1.11 -2.94
C PRO A 75 26.03 1.10 -4.47
N HIS A 76 26.04 -0.08 -5.09
CA HIS A 76 25.90 -0.30 -6.54
C HIS A 76 24.92 -1.41 -6.84
N GLY A 77 24.08 -1.77 -5.87
CA GLY A 77 23.12 -2.84 -6.00
C GLY A 77 21.78 -2.38 -6.57
N ILE A 78 20.87 -3.33 -6.66
CA ILE A 78 19.49 -3.09 -7.11
C ILE A 78 18.73 -2.24 -6.07
N SER A 79 17.66 -1.63 -6.52
CA SER A 79 16.75 -0.87 -5.63
C SER A 79 15.99 -1.81 -4.70
N ARG A 80 15.62 -1.32 -3.53
CA ARG A 80 14.80 -2.02 -2.54
C ARG A 80 13.90 -1.03 -1.80
N ILE A 81 12.64 -1.41 -1.63
CA ILE A 81 11.67 -0.59 -0.89
C ILE A 81 12.13 -0.38 0.55
N LEU A 82 12.05 0.86 1.05
CA LEU A 82 12.45 1.21 2.41
C LEU A 82 11.37 0.86 3.43
N GLN A 83 11.81 0.40 4.59
CA GLN A 83 11.02 0.55 5.81
C GLN A 83 11.06 2.02 6.22
N GLY A 84 9.93 2.56 6.66
CA GLY A 84 9.86 3.90 7.24
C GLY A 84 10.50 3.96 8.63
N LEU A 85 10.89 5.15 9.06
CA LEU A 85 11.05 5.41 10.49
C LEU A 85 9.73 5.08 11.18
N ASN A 86 9.78 4.39 12.33
CA ASN A 86 8.58 3.95 13.04
C ASN A 86 8.24 4.88 14.21
N PRO A 87 7.33 5.87 14.04
CA PRO A 87 6.93 6.77 15.12
C PRO A 87 5.92 6.15 16.10
N PHE A 88 5.48 4.92 15.86
CA PHE A 88 4.42 4.22 16.62
C PHE A 88 4.97 3.31 17.71
N VAL A 89 6.24 3.45 18.08
CA VAL A 89 6.80 2.70 19.21
C VAL A 89 6.24 3.25 20.51
N LEU A 90 5.41 2.45 21.16
CA LEU A 90 4.70 2.84 22.38
C LEU A 90 4.99 1.83 23.49
N GLN A 91 5.47 2.32 24.63
CA GLN A 91 5.64 1.55 25.83
C GLN A 91 4.65 2.04 26.90
N VAL A 92 3.80 1.14 27.34
CA VAL A 92 2.82 1.40 28.40
C VAL A 92 3.21 0.58 29.62
N SER A 93 3.25 1.22 30.81
CA SER A 93 3.64 0.57 32.04
C SER A 93 2.67 0.89 33.17
N ILE A 94 2.41 -0.09 34.03
CA ILE A 94 1.61 0.04 35.24
C ILE A 94 2.56 -0.15 36.44
N ASP A 95 2.64 0.86 37.31
CA ASP A 95 3.55 0.88 38.48
C ASP A 95 4.99 0.50 38.13
N GLY A 96 5.46 0.96 36.95
CA GLY A 96 6.82 0.74 36.44
C GLY A 96 7.05 -0.60 35.71
N ARG A 97 6.06 -1.49 35.63
CA ARG A 97 6.15 -2.74 34.84
C ARG A 97 5.52 -2.56 33.47
N ASN A 98 6.25 -2.88 32.42
CA ASN A 98 5.73 -2.86 31.06
C ASN A 98 4.57 -3.86 30.90
N VAL A 99 3.42 -3.41 30.39
CA VAL A 99 2.25 -4.26 30.20
C VAL A 99 2.50 -5.44 29.26
N ALA A 100 3.41 -5.30 28.31
CA ALA A 100 3.81 -6.40 27.41
C ALA A 100 4.56 -7.54 28.12
N GLU A 101 5.08 -7.29 29.33
CA GLU A 101 5.83 -8.24 30.15
C GLU A 101 4.98 -8.80 31.32
N THR A 102 3.71 -8.42 31.39
CA THR A 102 2.78 -8.88 32.42
C THR A 102 1.89 -10.02 31.92
N PRO A 103 1.29 -10.81 32.82
CA PRO A 103 0.24 -11.74 32.43
C PRO A 103 -0.93 -11.02 31.76
N LEU A 104 -1.35 -11.51 30.60
CA LEU A 104 -2.49 -10.98 29.85
C LEU A 104 -3.65 -11.97 29.93
N THR A 105 -4.84 -11.46 30.25
CA THR A 105 -6.09 -12.21 30.20
C THR A 105 -7.12 -11.48 29.34
N GLU A 106 -8.18 -12.16 28.94
CA GLU A 106 -9.24 -11.62 28.09
C GLU A 106 -8.69 -10.98 26.79
N TRP A 107 -7.58 -11.52 26.27
CA TRP A 107 -6.95 -10.97 25.09
C TRP A 107 -7.79 -11.23 23.83
N SER A 108 -7.96 -10.18 23.04
CA SER A 108 -8.59 -10.26 21.72
C SER A 108 -7.95 -9.28 20.76
N GLN A 109 -7.86 -9.67 19.49
CA GLN A 109 -7.45 -8.79 18.42
C GLN A 109 -8.32 -9.01 17.20
N THR A 110 -8.88 -7.94 16.64
CA THR A 110 -9.81 -7.98 15.52
C THR A 110 -9.45 -6.92 14.49
N LEU A 111 -9.19 -7.35 13.26
CA LEU A 111 -9.21 -6.48 12.09
C LEU A 111 -10.66 -6.32 11.64
N ASP A 112 -11.17 -5.12 11.69
CA ASP A 112 -12.40 -4.72 11.04
C ASP A 112 -12.06 -4.17 9.66
N MET A 113 -12.38 -4.93 8.61
CA MET A 113 -12.04 -4.59 7.24
C MET A 113 -12.89 -3.44 6.69
N ARG A 114 -14.12 -3.30 7.19
CA ARG A 114 -15.01 -2.22 6.77
C ARG A 114 -14.48 -0.86 7.18
N GLU A 115 -14.04 -0.75 8.44
CA GLU A 115 -13.49 0.49 9.00
C GLU A 115 -11.96 0.58 8.86
N ALA A 116 -11.29 -0.45 8.34
CA ALA A 116 -9.84 -0.57 8.25
C ALA A 116 -9.13 -0.23 9.56
N VAL A 117 -9.57 -0.86 10.63
CA VAL A 117 -9.07 -0.66 11.98
C VAL A 117 -8.71 -1.97 12.64
N LEU A 118 -7.55 -2.02 13.29
CA LEU A 118 -7.20 -3.12 14.18
C LEU A 118 -7.55 -2.73 15.61
N ARG A 119 -8.43 -3.52 16.23
CA ARG A 119 -8.82 -3.37 17.64
C ARG A 119 -8.13 -4.44 18.46
N THR A 120 -7.49 -4.07 19.56
CA THR A 120 -6.88 -4.99 20.52
C THR A 120 -7.38 -4.66 21.91
N ALA A 121 -7.77 -5.68 22.68
CA ALA A 121 -8.20 -5.51 24.05
C ALA A 121 -7.67 -6.64 24.92
N PHE A 122 -7.34 -6.34 26.18
CA PHE A 122 -6.87 -7.30 27.17
C PHE A 122 -6.96 -6.74 28.60
N VAL A 123 -6.81 -7.60 29.58
CA VAL A 123 -6.58 -7.23 30.97
C VAL A 123 -5.13 -7.50 31.33
N ALA A 124 -4.40 -6.47 31.75
CA ALA A 124 -3.00 -6.53 32.17
C ALA A 124 -2.88 -6.77 33.67
N ASP A 125 -2.25 -7.88 34.06
CA ASP A 125 -1.93 -8.28 35.45
C ASP A 125 -3.15 -8.22 36.41
N GLY A 126 -4.38 -8.33 35.88
CA GLY A 126 -5.62 -8.14 36.65
C GLY A 126 -5.86 -6.71 37.16
N ARG A 127 -5.01 -5.74 36.81
CA ARG A 127 -5.00 -4.39 37.36
C ARG A 127 -5.56 -3.31 36.42
N ALA A 128 -5.47 -3.53 35.13
CA ALA A 128 -6.05 -2.60 34.13
C ALA A 128 -6.67 -3.35 32.97
N ARG A 129 -7.84 -2.92 32.53
CA ARG A 129 -8.43 -3.26 31.24
C ARG A 129 -7.96 -2.23 30.23
N ILE A 130 -7.34 -2.70 29.17
CA ILE A 130 -6.75 -1.84 28.12
C ILE A 130 -7.39 -2.21 26.78
N ALA A 131 -7.84 -1.20 26.05
CA ALA A 131 -8.28 -1.35 24.67
C ALA A 131 -7.59 -0.30 23.80
N TYR A 132 -7.15 -0.68 22.62
CA TYR A 132 -6.58 0.26 21.67
C TYR A 132 -6.90 -0.09 20.22
N ASN A 133 -6.91 0.95 19.40
CA ASN A 133 -7.20 0.87 17.98
C ASN A 133 -6.05 1.47 17.17
N ILE A 134 -5.64 0.79 16.12
CA ILE A 134 -4.61 1.27 15.17
C ILE A 134 -5.26 1.52 13.81
N ARG A 135 -4.93 2.65 13.17
CA ARG A 135 -5.33 3.00 11.81
C ARG A 135 -4.17 3.57 11.02
N ALA A 136 -4.04 3.18 9.76
CA ALA A 136 -3.36 3.98 8.76
C ALA A 136 -4.42 4.91 8.15
N LEU A 137 -4.32 6.22 8.37
CA LEU A 137 -5.40 7.17 8.07
C LEU A 137 -5.61 7.34 6.56
N ARG A 138 -6.79 6.97 6.04
CA ARG A 138 -7.08 7.07 4.59
C ARG A 138 -7.12 8.51 4.09
N ASN A 139 -7.56 9.44 4.92
CA ASN A 139 -7.59 10.88 4.65
C ASN A 139 -6.23 11.58 4.79
N MET A 140 -5.24 10.92 5.41
CA MET A 140 -3.88 11.44 5.57
C MET A 140 -2.87 10.36 5.16
N PRO A 141 -2.42 10.33 3.89
CA PRO A 141 -1.66 9.20 3.34
C PRO A 141 -0.30 8.95 4.00
N TYR A 142 0.23 9.92 4.74
CA TYR A 142 1.50 9.81 5.44
C TYR A 142 1.35 9.61 6.95
N ALA A 143 0.11 9.50 7.46
CA ALA A 143 -0.16 9.46 8.89
C ALA A 143 -0.90 8.19 9.35
N GLY A 144 -0.66 7.84 10.60
CA GLY A 144 -1.35 6.80 11.34
C GLY A 144 -1.70 7.24 12.75
N LEU A 145 -2.62 6.52 13.35
CA LEU A 145 -3.20 6.83 14.66
C LEU A 145 -3.31 5.57 15.52
N ILE A 146 -2.89 5.68 16.78
CA ILE A 146 -3.19 4.70 17.83
C ILE A 146 -4.02 5.42 18.90
N ARG A 147 -5.26 4.97 19.10
CA ARG A 147 -6.13 5.46 20.16
C ARG A 147 -6.21 4.44 21.29
N VAL A 148 -5.98 4.87 22.51
CA VAL A 148 -5.86 3.98 23.69
C VAL A 148 -6.84 4.42 24.77
N GLU A 149 -7.53 3.43 25.37
CA GLU A 149 -8.34 3.57 26.55
C GLU A 149 -7.87 2.60 27.63
N VAL A 150 -7.75 3.10 28.86
CA VAL A 150 -7.34 2.35 30.04
C VAL A 150 -8.40 2.52 31.13
N GLU A 151 -8.93 1.42 31.65
CA GLU A 151 -9.78 1.38 32.83
C GLU A 151 -8.98 0.75 33.97
N ALA A 152 -8.81 1.47 35.07
CA ALA A 152 -8.12 0.98 36.26
C ALA A 152 -9.02 0.02 37.04
N LEU A 153 -8.62 -1.22 37.19
CA LEU A 153 -9.31 -2.23 38.01
C LEU A 153 -8.83 -2.22 39.47
N ASP A 154 -7.74 -1.49 39.73
CA ASP A 154 -7.18 -1.20 41.04
C ASP A 154 -6.51 0.19 40.99
N ASP A 155 -6.16 0.77 42.15
CA ASP A 155 -5.35 1.98 42.19
C ASP A 155 -3.99 1.74 41.52
N LEU A 156 -3.60 2.60 40.58
CA LEU A 156 -2.38 2.42 39.80
C LEU A 156 -1.77 3.73 39.30
N PHE A 157 -0.49 3.67 39.00
CA PHE A 157 0.20 4.71 38.23
C PHE A 157 0.46 4.20 36.80
N LEU A 158 -0.18 4.85 35.82
CA LEU A 158 0.03 4.59 34.42
C LEU A 158 1.14 5.50 33.89
N SER A 159 2.15 4.93 33.22
CA SER A 159 3.13 5.70 32.47
C SER A 159 3.18 5.24 31.02
N VAL A 160 3.30 6.21 30.13
CA VAL A 160 3.37 5.98 28.68
C VAL A 160 4.60 6.67 28.14
N ALA A 161 5.38 5.98 27.31
CA ALA A 161 6.50 6.54 26.57
C ALA A 161 6.37 6.21 25.09
N ASN A 162 6.58 7.22 24.23
CA ASN A 162 6.66 7.06 22.79
C ASN A 162 8.07 7.43 22.31
N THR A 163 8.62 6.58 21.44
CA THR A 163 9.89 6.80 20.75
C THR A 163 9.73 6.56 19.26
N THR A 164 10.77 6.80 18.47
CA THR A 164 10.80 6.43 17.05
C THR A 164 11.90 5.38 16.86
N ASP A 165 11.55 4.26 16.25
CA ASP A 165 12.55 3.29 15.82
C ASP A 165 13.12 3.66 14.45
N THR A 166 14.44 3.44 14.29
CA THR A 166 15.16 3.67 13.05
C THR A 166 15.65 2.33 12.50
N PRO A 167 15.01 1.79 11.45
CA PRO A 167 15.43 0.55 10.81
C PRO A 167 16.88 0.58 10.29
N GLY A 168 17.43 -0.61 10.06
CA GLY A 168 18.77 -0.76 9.53
C GLY A 168 19.01 -0.21 8.11
N ASP A 169 17.95 0.20 7.44
CA ASP A 169 17.99 0.78 6.09
C ASP A 169 18.56 2.23 6.05
N TYR A 170 18.88 2.80 7.22
CA TYR A 170 19.34 4.19 7.35
C TYR A 170 20.79 4.32 7.82
N ALA A 171 21.43 5.44 7.46
CA ALA A 171 22.82 5.75 7.82
C ALA A 171 22.96 6.43 9.21
N GLY A 172 21.95 6.34 10.03
CA GLY A 172 21.83 7.01 11.33
C GLY A 172 20.58 7.89 11.37
N SER A 173 20.27 8.44 12.54
CA SER A 173 19.11 9.32 12.70
C SER A 173 19.39 10.46 13.68
N GLU A 174 18.69 11.56 13.50
CA GLU A 174 18.68 12.69 14.43
C GLU A 174 17.26 12.95 14.93
N SER A 175 17.11 13.28 16.20
CA SER A 175 15.83 13.55 16.82
C SER A 175 15.83 14.90 17.54
N SER A 176 14.68 15.60 17.47
CA SER A 176 14.44 16.87 18.14
C SER A 176 13.02 16.94 18.70
N ALA A 177 12.83 17.73 19.74
CA ALA A 177 11.51 18.04 20.29
C ALA A 177 11.09 19.44 19.86
N HIS A 178 9.81 19.59 19.57
CA HIS A 178 9.22 20.82 19.10
C HIS A 178 7.97 21.17 19.89
N GLU A 179 7.71 22.46 20.04
CA GLU A 179 6.46 22.97 20.60
C GLU A 179 5.99 24.13 19.72
N VAL A 180 4.73 24.10 19.33
CA VAL A 180 4.08 25.22 18.64
C VAL A 180 2.76 25.55 19.33
N THR A 181 2.34 26.80 19.24
CA THR A 181 1.04 27.23 19.72
C THR A 181 0.21 27.72 18.55
N VAL A 182 -0.94 27.08 18.32
CA VAL A 182 -1.88 27.42 17.25
C VAL A 182 -3.25 27.67 17.88
N ASP A 183 -3.78 28.88 17.72
CA ASP A 183 -5.08 29.31 18.29
C ASP A 183 -5.21 29.01 19.80
N GLY A 184 -4.15 29.24 20.56
CA GLY A 184 -4.08 28.98 22.00
C GLY A 184 -3.88 27.50 22.39
N THR A 185 -3.89 26.56 21.42
CA THR A 185 -3.58 25.15 21.66
C THR A 185 -2.07 24.95 21.57
N ARG A 186 -1.49 24.41 22.63
CA ARG A 186 -0.06 24.03 22.67
C ARG A 186 0.10 22.61 22.15
N ILE A 187 0.83 22.45 21.05
CA ILE A 187 1.13 21.18 20.40
C ILE A 187 2.59 20.85 20.62
N ARG A 188 2.86 19.72 21.27
CA ARG A 188 4.19 19.19 21.50
C ARG A 188 4.37 17.93 20.70
N PHE A 189 5.46 17.84 19.94
CA PHE A 189 5.75 16.67 19.14
C PHE A 189 7.25 16.43 19.04
N ARG A 190 7.60 15.21 18.74
CA ARG A 190 8.97 14.78 18.50
C ARG A 190 9.14 14.47 17.03
N ARG A 191 10.22 14.96 16.43
CA ARG A 191 10.62 14.63 15.07
C ARG A 191 11.90 13.81 15.09
N THR A 192 11.97 12.79 14.22
CA THR A 192 13.18 12.03 13.89
C THR A 192 13.33 12.03 12.39
N TRP A 193 14.53 12.30 11.89
CA TRP A 193 14.83 12.20 10.48
C TRP A 193 16.11 11.41 10.23
N ALA A 194 16.21 10.74 9.08
CA ALA A 194 17.36 9.93 8.71
C ALA A 194 17.54 9.89 7.19
N PRO A 195 18.77 9.99 6.68
CA PRO A 195 19.07 9.68 5.30
C PRO A 195 19.04 8.16 5.10
N ALA A 196 18.48 7.70 4.01
CA ALA A 196 18.61 6.30 3.58
C ALA A 196 20.10 5.94 3.45
N ARG A 197 20.44 4.66 3.68
CA ARG A 197 21.84 4.21 3.79
C ARG A 197 22.69 4.56 2.57
N HIS A 198 22.12 4.42 1.38
CA HIS A 198 22.79 4.76 0.11
C HIS A 198 22.38 6.12 -0.45
N ARG A 199 21.66 6.91 0.37
CA ARG A 199 21.36 8.34 0.16
C ARG A 199 20.49 8.66 -1.06
N ARG A 200 19.68 7.73 -1.54
CA ARG A 200 18.70 8.03 -2.59
C ARG A 200 17.58 8.94 -2.09
N THR A 201 17.28 8.89 -0.78
CA THR A 201 16.21 9.70 -0.18
C THR A 201 16.48 10.00 1.29
N VAL A 202 15.68 10.89 1.85
CA VAL A 202 15.61 11.20 3.28
C VAL A 202 14.20 10.89 3.76
N VAL A 203 14.08 10.35 4.97
CA VAL A 203 12.79 10.08 5.62
C VAL A 203 12.72 10.85 6.93
N SER A 204 11.57 11.45 7.20
CA SER A 204 11.28 12.12 8.46
C SER A 204 9.98 11.59 9.06
N ALA A 205 9.99 11.33 10.36
CA ALA A 205 8.81 10.94 11.11
C ALA A 205 8.61 11.91 12.28
N ALA A 206 7.37 12.40 12.44
CA ALA A 206 6.96 13.18 13.59
C ALA A 206 5.87 12.45 14.38
N ALA A 207 5.87 12.62 15.72
CA ALA A 207 4.87 11.99 16.59
C ALA A 207 4.46 12.89 17.75
N ALA A 208 3.16 12.90 18.05
CA ALA A 208 2.57 13.60 19.20
C ALA A 208 1.74 12.65 20.06
N LEU A 209 1.90 12.73 21.38
CA LEU A 209 0.97 12.17 22.36
C LEU A 209 -0.09 13.20 22.70
N LEU A 210 -1.36 12.84 22.52
CA LEU A 210 -2.53 13.68 22.78
C LEU A 210 -3.28 13.13 23.98
N PHE A 211 -3.50 13.97 25.00
CA PHE A 211 -4.14 13.58 26.24
C PHE A 211 -4.67 14.81 26.99
N ASP A 212 -5.53 14.63 27.96
CA ASP A 212 -5.96 15.73 28.84
C ASP A 212 -4.83 16.11 29.82
N PRO A 213 -4.16 17.26 29.64
CA PRO A 213 -3.05 17.66 30.49
C PRO A 213 -3.47 17.97 31.93
N ALA A 214 -4.74 18.25 32.18
CA ALA A 214 -5.24 18.52 33.53
C ALA A 214 -5.28 17.26 34.41
N ARG A 215 -5.29 16.08 33.79
CA ARG A 215 -5.29 14.77 34.49
C ARG A 215 -3.90 14.17 34.68
N THR A 216 -2.87 14.72 34.05
CA THR A 216 -1.51 14.15 34.08
C THR A 216 -0.69 14.74 35.22
N VAL A 217 0.11 13.91 35.88
CA VAL A 217 1.04 14.32 36.96
C VAL A 217 2.47 14.48 36.44
N ALA A 218 2.78 13.94 35.27
CA ALA A 218 4.05 14.07 34.60
C ALA A 218 3.86 14.14 33.09
N GLN A 219 4.60 15.02 32.44
CA GLN A 219 4.67 15.08 30.97
C GLN A 219 6.05 15.57 30.52
N GLU A 220 6.56 14.96 29.47
CA GLU A 220 7.83 15.31 28.86
C GLU A 220 7.72 15.22 27.34
N CYS A 221 8.33 16.13 26.63
CA CYS A 221 8.61 16.01 25.20
C CYS A 221 10.06 16.40 25.00
N SER A 222 10.91 15.44 24.69
CA SER A 222 12.33 15.60 24.50
C SER A 222 12.80 14.95 23.19
N SER A 223 14.04 15.16 22.80
CA SER A 223 14.63 14.46 21.65
C SER A 223 14.67 12.93 21.86
N GLY A 224 14.70 12.46 23.09
CA GLY A 224 14.70 11.03 23.43
C GLY A 224 13.30 10.39 23.33
N GLN A 225 12.28 11.08 23.85
CA GLN A 225 10.93 10.50 23.97
C GLN A 225 9.84 11.53 24.25
N ASN A 226 8.60 11.14 23.95
CA ASN A 226 7.40 11.75 24.52
C ASN A 226 6.93 10.90 25.70
N ARG A 227 6.60 11.51 26.82
CA ARG A 227 6.11 10.79 28.02
C ARG A 227 4.91 11.46 28.65
N LEU A 228 4.04 10.65 29.23
CA LEU A 228 3.00 11.08 30.17
C LEU A 228 2.95 10.11 31.35
N GLY A 229 2.46 10.62 32.49
CA GLY A 229 2.19 9.82 33.67
C GLY A 229 0.88 10.28 34.31
N VAL A 230 0.03 9.36 34.76
CA VAL A 230 -1.24 9.62 35.40
C VAL A 230 -1.50 8.63 36.54
N THR A 231 -1.99 9.11 37.67
CA THR A 231 -2.49 8.27 38.76
C THR A 231 -3.97 8.03 38.55
N LEU A 232 -4.38 6.78 38.55
CA LEU A 232 -5.78 6.37 38.39
C LEU A 232 -6.25 5.63 39.63
N LYS A 233 -7.42 5.99 40.13
CA LYS A 233 -8.13 5.22 41.14
C LYS A 233 -8.93 4.10 40.51
N LYS A 234 -9.19 3.05 41.26
CA LYS A 234 -10.04 1.95 40.85
C LYS A 234 -11.36 2.46 40.25
N GLY A 235 -11.69 1.98 39.04
CA GLY A 235 -12.87 2.37 38.27
C GLY A 235 -12.69 3.63 37.43
N GLU A 236 -11.57 4.35 37.55
CA GLU A 236 -11.30 5.50 36.68
C GLU A 236 -10.85 5.07 35.30
N ARG A 237 -11.22 5.89 34.30
CA ARG A 237 -10.81 5.72 32.91
C ARG A 237 -9.92 6.87 32.46
N PHE A 238 -8.93 6.53 31.64
CA PHE A 238 -8.05 7.49 31.00
C PHE A 238 -7.85 7.11 29.54
N SER A 239 -7.88 8.09 28.64
CA SER A 239 -7.61 7.90 27.23
C SER A 239 -6.49 8.82 26.74
N PHE A 240 -5.75 8.34 25.74
CA PHE A 240 -4.75 9.12 25.04
C PHE A 240 -4.65 8.62 23.60
N ASP A 241 -4.13 9.48 22.73
CA ASP A 241 -3.88 9.14 21.33
C ASP A 241 -2.39 9.33 21.00
N LEU A 242 -1.84 8.45 20.16
CA LEU A 242 -0.56 8.63 19.51
C LEU A 242 -0.80 8.86 18.02
N LEU A 243 -0.48 10.06 17.57
CA LEU A 243 -0.50 10.44 16.17
C LEU A 243 0.92 10.43 15.63
N GLY A 244 1.16 9.75 14.51
CA GLY A 244 2.45 9.69 13.84
C GLY A 244 2.31 9.99 12.35
N ALA A 245 3.27 10.73 11.79
CA ALA A 245 3.36 10.99 10.36
C ALA A 245 4.77 10.63 9.85
N VAL A 246 4.87 10.11 8.61
CA VAL A 246 6.15 9.73 7.97
C VAL A 246 6.19 10.30 6.56
N CYS A 247 7.04 11.29 6.33
CA CYS A 247 7.23 11.99 5.05
C CYS A 247 8.59 11.67 4.44
N THR A 248 8.68 11.69 3.12
CA THR A 248 9.88 11.26 2.40
C THR A 248 10.33 12.25 1.34
N GLY A 249 11.62 12.20 0.98
CA GLY A 249 12.18 13.01 -0.10
C GLY A 249 11.67 12.64 -1.50
N ARG A 250 10.95 11.53 -1.65
CA ARG A 250 10.21 11.24 -2.89
C ARG A 250 9.07 12.23 -3.11
N ASP A 251 8.30 12.51 -2.05
CA ASP A 251 7.07 13.28 -2.14
C ASP A 251 7.27 14.76 -1.84
N PHE A 252 8.26 15.08 -1.00
CA PHE A 252 8.50 16.43 -0.47
C PHE A 252 9.95 16.85 -0.59
N LEU A 253 10.20 18.07 -1.05
CA LEU A 253 11.55 18.65 -1.04
C LEU A 253 12.07 18.90 0.38
N ASP A 254 11.16 19.07 1.34
CA ASP A 254 11.43 19.31 2.75
C ASP A 254 10.60 18.36 3.62
N PRO A 255 10.93 17.06 3.65
CA PRO A 255 10.14 16.06 4.35
C PRO A 255 10.13 16.24 5.87
N TRP A 256 11.18 16.85 6.47
CA TRP A 256 11.25 17.07 7.91
C TRP A 256 10.25 18.13 8.39
N ASN A 257 10.13 19.27 7.72
CA ASN A 257 9.11 20.25 8.07
C ASN A 257 7.72 19.77 7.66
N GLU A 258 7.60 18.94 6.64
CA GLU A 258 6.29 18.40 6.24
C GLU A 258 5.75 17.40 7.25
N SER A 259 6.58 16.50 7.80
CA SER A 259 6.14 15.62 8.89
C SER A 259 5.65 16.40 10.13
N ASP A 260 6.26 17.55 10.43
CA ASP A 260 5.80 18.47 11.49
C ASP A 260 4.43 19.06 11.14
N ARG A 261 4.24 19.56 9.90
CA ARG A 261 2.96 20.14 9.43
C ARG A 261 1.83 19.12 9.46
N GLU A 262 2.09 17.87 9.06
CA GLU A 262 1.11 16.78 9.12
C GLU A 262 0.62 16.55 10.56
N VAL A 263 1.53 16.49 11.53
CA VAL A 263 1.16 16.33 12.95
C VAL A 263 0.40 17.56 13.46
N ILE A 264 0.85 18.77 13.16
CA ILE A 264 0.18 20.02 13.58
C ILE A 264 -1.22 20.08 13.00
N TYR A 265 -1.38 19.79 11.70
CA TYR A 265 -2.67 19.75 11.03
C TYR A 265 -3.60 18.74 11.69
N ALA A 266 -3.14 17.51 11.89
CA ALA A 266 -3.95 16.44 12.46
C ALA A 266 -4.39 16.73 13.90
N VAL A 267 -3.54 17.33 14.72
CA VAL A 267 -3.92 17.76 16.08
C VAL A 267 -4.99 18.85 16.02
N LYS A 268 -4.91 19.78 15.09
CA LYS A 268 -5.89 20.86 14.92
C LYS A 268 -7.22 20.37 14.35
N GLU A 269 -7.21 19.42 13.43
CA GLU A 269 -8.43 18.79 12.91
C GLU A 269 -9.14 18.00 14.02
N GLY A 270 -8.38 17.38 14.91
CA GLY A 270 -8.90 16.57 16.01
C GLY A 270 -9.15 15.11 15.61
N VAL A 271 -8.84 14.21 16.54
CA VAL A 271 -8.85 12.75 16.33
C VAL A 271 -10.22 12.25 15.88
N ASP A 272 -11.31 12.74 16.46
CA ASP A 272 -12.67 12.28 16.14
C ASP A 272 -13.05 12.62 14.69
N ARG A 273 -12.68 13.82 14.21
CA ARG A 273 -12.92 14.21 12.82
C ARG A 273 -12.06 13.41 11.84
N LEU A 274 -10.79 13.16 12.20
CA LEU A 274 -9.90 12.34 11.38
C LEU A 274 -10.43 10.90 11.25
N THR A 275 -10.90 10.30 12.33
CA THR A 275 -11.45 8.94 12.31
C THR A 275 -12.78 8.85 11.59
N SER A 276 -13.66 9.86 11.72
CA SER A 276 -14.91 9.94 10.94
C SER A 276 -14.61 10.00 9.44
N ARG A 277 -13.72 10.90 9.03
CA ARG A 277 -13.37 11.03 7.60
C ARG A 277 -12.66 9.78 7.05
N HIS A 278 -11.84 9.12 7.86
CA HIS A 278 -11.24 7.83 7.51
C HIS A 278 -12.33 6.79 7.19
N GLY A 279 -13.34 6.64 8.07
CA GLY A 279 -14.46 5.73 7.86
C GLY A 279 -15.26 6.06 6.60
N GLU A 280 -15.61 7.34 6.38
CA GLU A 280 -16.32 7.79 5.16
C GLU A 280 -15.57 7.38 3.87
N LEU A 281 -14.25 7.54 3.82
CA LEU A 281 -13.44 7.16 2.67
C LEU A 281 -13.36 5.65 2.47
N TRP A 282 -13.42 4.86 3.54
CA TRP A 282 -13.52 3.41 3.42
C TRP A 282 -14.92 2.98 2.97
N ASP A 283 -15.99 3.61 3.46
CA ASP A 283 -17.35 3.38 2.95
C ASP A 283 -17.46 3.72 1.44
N GLU A 284 -16.75 4.75 0.96
CA GLU A 284 -16.65 5.07 -0.48
C GLU A 284 -15.94 3.94 -1.26
N LEU A 285 -14.86 3.37 -0.73
CA LEU A 285 -14.16 2.24 -1.36
C LEU A 285 -15.02 0.98 -1.42
N TRP A 286 -15.75 0.69 -0.34
CA TRP A 286 -16.62 -0.48 -0.23
C TRP A 286 -17.89 -0.41 -1.08
N GLN A 287 -18.13 0.68 -1.81
CA GLN A 287 -19.13 0.68 -2.88
C GLN A 287 -18.76 -0.32 -4.00
N GLY A 288 -17.47 -0.66 -4.13
CA GLY A 288 -16.96 -1.72 -4.99
C GLY A 288 -16.79 -3.04 -4.22
N ASP A 289 -17.83 -3.56 -3.57
CA ASP A 289 -17.83 -4.88 -2.91
C ASP A 289 -18.26 -6.00 -3.88
N ILE A 290 -17.98 -7.25 -3.49
CA ILE A 290 -18.48 -8.46 -4.12
C ILE A 290 -19.25 -9.24 -3.06
N GLU A 291 -20.55 -9.37 -3.24
CA GLU A 291 -21.42 -10.07 -2.31
C GLU A 291 -21.58 -11.55 -2.71
N ILE A 292 -21.38 -12.45 -1.74
CA ILE A 292 -21.54 -13.90 -1.88
C ILE A 292 -22.64 -14.35 -0.93
N GLU A 293 -23.73 -14.90 -1.47
CA GLU A 293 -24.82 -15.44 -0.68
C GLU A 293 -24.57 -16.91 -0.33
N GLY A 294 -24.78 -17.27 0.93
CA GLY A 294 -24.80 -18.65 1.41
C GLY A 294 -23.43 -19.26 1.73
N ASP A 295 -22.34 -18.46 1.70
CA ASP A 295 -20.99 -18.89 2.08
C ASP A 295 -20.25 -17.75 2.78
N ASP A 296 -20.34 -17.69 4.10
CA ASP A 296 -19.72 -16.63 4.91
C ASP A 296 -18.19 -16.67 4.89
N GLU A 297 -17.59 -17.86 4.76
CA GLU A 297 -16.14 -18.04 4.69
C GLU A 297 -15.59 -17.48 3.35
N ALA A 298 -16.26 -17.82 2.24
CA ALA A 298 -15.91 -17.26 0.94
C ALA A 298 -16.11 -15.73 0.92
N GLN A 299 -17.18 -15.23 1.52
CA GLN A 299 -17.43 -13.78 1.64
C GLN A 299 -16.33 -13.08 2.42
N GLN A 300 -15.91 -13.64 3.55
CA GLN A 300 -14.80 -13.09 4.35
C GLN A 300 -13.48 -13.10 3.56
N ALA A 301 -13.18 -14.20 2.85
CA ALA A 301 -11.96 -14.31 2.05
C ALA A 301 -11.90 -13.29 0.90
N VAL A 302 -13.00 -13.08 0.20
CA VAL A 302 -13.10 -12.07 -0.87
C VAL A 302 -12.94 -10.67 -0.31
N ARG A 303 -13.59 -10.34 0.81
CA ARG A 303 -13.43 -9.02 1.45
C ARG A 303 -12.02 -8.79 1.97
N LEU A 304 -11.34 -9.84 2.47
CA LEU A 304 -9.95 -9.73 2.87
C LEU A 304 -9.03 -9.43 1.67
N ALA A 305 -9.27 -10.06 0.53
CA ALA A 305 -8.54 -9.78 -0.71
C ALA A 305 -8.77 -8.33 -1.19
N LEU A 306 -10.03 -7.88 -1.24
CA LEU A 306 -10.38 -6.50 -1.61
C LEU A 306 -9.83 -5.48 -0.61
N TYR A 307 -9.90 -5.76 0.70
CA TYR A 307 -9.30 -4.92 1.73
C TYR A 307 -7.82 -4.66 1.47
N HIS A 308 -7.05 -5.70 1.11
CA HIS A 308 -5.64 -5.55 0.80
C HIS A 308 -5.43 -4.71 -0.47
N LEU A 309 -6.17 -4.96 -1.54
CA LEU A 309 -6.06 -4.17 -2.77
C LEU A 309 -6.40 -2.68 -2.52
N TYR A 310 -7.47 -2.39 -1.80
CA TYR A 310 -7.85 -1.03 -1.44
C TYR A 310 -6.87 -0.34 -0.49
N SER A 311 -6.30 -1.08 0.46
CA SER A 311 -5.34 -0.53 1.41
C SER A 311 -3.99 -0.23 0.77
N PHE A 312 -3.56 -1.01 -0.24
CA PHE A 312 -2.23 -0.84 -0.86
C PHE A 312 -2.19 0.20 -1.98
N ALA A 313 -3.34 0.66 -2.47
CA ALA A 313 -3.45 1.61 -3.58
C ALA A 313 -4.27 2.85 -3.23
N ARG A 314 -4.10 3.90 -4.04
CA ARG A 314 -4.88 5.14 -3.99
C ARG A 314 -5.17 5.63 -5.40
N ALA A 315 -6.37 6.14 -5.61
CA ALA A 315 -6.65 6.97 -6.77
C ALA A 315 -5.71 8.21 -6.79
N ASP A 316 -5.41 8.72 -7.95
CA ASP A 316 -4.58 9.93 -8.18
C ASP A 316 -3.13 9.87 -7.65
N SER A 317 -2.68 8.73 -7.11
CA SER A 317 -1.31 8.59 -6.59
C SER A 317 -0.26 8.39 -7.68
N ARG A 318 -0.68 7.91 -8.86
CA ARG A 318 0.19 7.45 -9.96
C ARG A 318 1.19 6.36 -9.51
N LEU A 319 0.80 5.60 -8.48
CA LEU A 319 1.55 4.47 -7.94
C LEU A 319 0.80 3.17 -8.20
N SER A 320 1.53 2.06 -8.11
CA SER A 320 1.01 0.71 -8.35
C SER A 320 1.18 -0.18 -7.12
N ILE A 321 0.84 -1.46 -7.21
CA ILE A 321 0.87 -2.41 -6.10
C ILE A 321 1.96 -3.45 -6.38
N PRO A 322 2.99 -3.58 -5.53
CA PRO A 322 3.94 -4.68 -5.63
C PRO A 322 3.31 -6.01 -5.16
N PRO A 323 3.89 -7.18 -5.46
CA PRO A 323 3.33 -8.49 -5.12
C PRO A 323 2.98 -8.67 -3.64
N PHE A 324 3.80 -8.12 -2.72
CA PHE A 324 3.53 -8.13 -1.28
C PHE A 324 2.83 -6.86 -0.77
N GLY A 325 2.39 -5.96 -1.66
CA GLY A 325 1.77 -4.69 -1.27
C GLY A 325 2.66 -3.90 -0.30
N LEU A 326 2.06 -3.44 0.80
CA LEU A 326 2.75 -2.73 1.88
C LEU A 326 2.95 -3.59 3.13
N SER A 327 3.03 -4.93 2.98
CA SER A 327 3.17 -5.87 4.10
C SER A 327 4.61 -6.28 4.37
N SER A 328 5.51 -6.16 3.40
CA SER A 328 6.93 -6.54 3.58
C SER A 328 7.82 -5.91 2.51
N GLN A 329 9.13 -6.19 2.61
CA GLN A 329 10.11 -5.89 1.56
C GLN A 329 10.31 -7.07 0.59
N GLY A 330 9.35 -8.01 0.53
CA GLY A 330 9.41 -9.14 -0.40
C GLY A 330 9.47 -8.67 -1.84
N TYR A 331 10.20 -9.38 -2.68
CA TYR A 331 10.53 -8.99 -4.06
C TYR A 331 11.02 -7.54 -4.17
N ASN A 332 11.75 -7.07 -3.15
CA ASN A 332 12.28 -5.71 -3.04
C ASN A 332 11.23 -4.58 -3.16
N GLY A 333 9.93 -4.92 -3.15
CA GLY A 333 8.84 -3.96 -3.38
C GLY A 333 8.71 -3.48 -4.82
N HIS A 334 9.32 -4.18 -5.77
CA HIS A 334 9.20 -3.88 -7.20
C HIS A 334 7.83 -4.24 -7.75
N ILE A 335 7.45 -3.61 -8.86
CA ILE A 335 6.24 -3.88 -9.59
C ILE A 335 6.52 -4.88 -10.70
N PHE A 336 5.81 -6.00 -10.67
CA PHE A 336 5.87 -7.11 -11.62
C PHE A 336 4.63 -7.14 -12.50
N TRP A 337 4.50 -8.18 -13.32
CA TRP A 337 3.32 -8.48 -14.13
C TRP A 337 2.08 -8.89 -13.32
N ASP A 338 2.28 -9.32 -12.06
CA ASP A 338 1.21 -9.60 -11.09
C ASP A 338 0.20 -8.46 -11.02
N THR A 339 0.71 -7.24 -11.12
CA THR A 339 -0.11 -6.04 -11.12
C THR A 339 -1.10 -6.06 -12.28
N GLU A 340 -0.65 -6.22 -13.51
CA GLU A 340 -1.47 -6.13 -14.71
C GLU A 340 -2.42 -7.31 -14.86
N LEU A 341 -2.05 -8.51 -14.41
CA LEU A 341 -2.83 -9.71 -14.62
C LEU A 341 -3.75 -10.08 -13.46
N TRP A 342 -3.38 -9.76 -12.21
CA TRP A 342 -4.10 -10.25 -11.04
C TRP A 342 -4.69 -9.15 -10.17
N MET A 343 -3.96 -8.06 -9.92
CA MET A 343 -4.39 -7.00 -9.02
C MET A 343 -5.15 -5.88 -9.72
N TYR A 344 -4.77 -5.56 -10.94
CA TYR A 344 -5.40 -4.51 -11.74
C TYR A 344 -6.82 -4.87 -12.22
N PRO A 345 -7.12 -6.08 -12.73
CA PRO A 345 -8.45 -6.38 -13.24
C PRO A 345 -9.58 -6.19 -12.22
N PRO A 346 -9.47 -6.64 -10.95
CA PRO A 346 -10.48 -6.32 -9.95
C PRO A 346 -10.68 -4.80 -9.77
N MET A 347 -9.60 -4.03 -9.73
CA MET A 347 -9.69 -2.57 -9.58
C MET A 347 -10.31 -1.90 -10.81
N LEU A 348 -10.06 -2.42 -12.00
CA LEU A 348 -10.67 -1.93 -13.23
C LEU A 348 -12.21 -2.01 -13.19
N PHE A 349 -12.77 -3.04 -12.56
CA PHE A 349 -14.21 -3.22 -12.41
C PHE A 349 -14.78 -2.47 -11.20
N LEU A 350 -14.06 -2.45 -10.08
CA LEU A 350 -14.59 -2.03 -8.79
C LEU A 350 -14.19 -0.60 -8.41
N ASN A 351 -13.03 -0.12 -8.88
CA ASN A 351 -12.55 1.23 -8.60
C ASN A 351 -11.64 1.78 -9.72
N GLN A 352 -12.25 2.37 -10.73
CA GLN A 352 -11.52 2.88 -11.91
C GLN A 352 -10.45 3.92 -11.57
N GLY A 353 -10.61 4.72 -10.51
CA GLY A 353 -9.60 5.70 -10.09
C GLY A 353 -8.31 5.04 -9.61
N ILE A 354 -8.41 3.91 -8.89
CA ILE A 354 -7.24 3.09 -8.51
C ILE A 354 -6.63 2.44 -9.75
N ALA A 355 -7.46 1.87 -10.64
CA ALA A 355 -6.97 1.27 -11.88
C ALA A 355 -6.22 2.28 -12.76
N GLU A 356 -6.73 3.51 -12.88
CA GLU A 356 -6.06 4.59 -13.59
C GLU A 356 -4.70 4.93 -12.96
N SER A 357 -4.64 5.01 -11.63
CA SER A 357 -3.38 5.25 -10.91
C SER A 357 -2.33 4.18 -11.23
N MET A 358 -2.73 2.90 -11.25
CA MET A 358 -1.85 1.78 -11.59
C MET A 358 -1.34 1.87 -13.04
N MET A 359 -2.20 2.25 -14.00
CA MET A 359 -1.77 2.48 -15.38
C MET A 359 -0.87 3.70 -15.52
N ASN A 360 -1.19 4.78 -14.83
CA ASN A 360 -0.37 6.00 -14.83
C ASN A 360 1.04 5.76 -14.28
N TYR A 361 1.22 4.80 -13.37
CA TYR A 361 2.54 4.35 -12.94
C TYR A 361 3.37 3.88 -14.14
N ARG A 362 2.82 3.04 -15.02
CA ARG A 362 3.52 2.53 -16.22
C ARG A 362 3.75 3.63 -17.27
N ILE A 363 2.78 4.51 -17.44
CA ILE A 363 2.87 5.64 -18.39
C ILE A 363 4.00 6.59 -18.00
N ASP A 364 4.14 6.93 -16.72
CA ASP A 364 5.22 7.80 -16.23
C ASP A 364 6.61 7.19 -16.46
N ARG A 365 6.70 5.86 -16.55
CA ARG A 365 7.96 5.11 -16.74
C ARG A 365 8.20 4.72 -18.19
N LEU A 366 7.36 5.16 -19.12
CA LEU A 366 7.58 4.96 -20.55
C LEU A 366 8.96 5.46 -21.04
N PRO A 367 9.52 6.60 -20.57
CA PRO A 367 10.89 7.00 -20.94
C PRO A 367 11.97 5.98 -20.54
N ALA A 368 11.85 5.31 -19.39
CA ALA A 368 12.78 4.27 -18.96
C ALA A 368 12.66 3.02 -19.85
N ALA A 369 11.41 2.61 -20.15
CA ALA A 369 11.15 1.48 -21.06
C ALA A 369 11.73 1.71 -22.48
N ARG A 370 11.71 2.95 -22.98
CA ARG A 370 12.37 3.32 -24.25
C ARG A 370 13.89 3.16 -24.17
N ARG A 371 14.50 3.59 -23.07
CA ARG A 371 15.95 3.43 -22.88
C ARG A 371 16.33 1.95 -22.83
N LYS A 372 15.53 1.13 -22.13
CA LYS A 372 15.75 -0.32 -22.08
C LYS A 372 15.65 -0.94 -23.47
N ALA A 373 14.60 -0.65 -24.25
CA ALA A 373 14.46 -1.14 -25.62
C ALA A 373 15.69 -0.77 -26.47
N LEU A 374 16.10 0.49 -26.44
CA LEU A 374 17.29 0.96 -27.18
C LEU A 374 18.56 0.24 -26.75
N ALA A 375 18.76 0.03 -25.45
CA ALA A 375 19.95 -0.67 -24.91
C ALA A 375 20.05 -2.12 -25.39
N TYR A 376 18.92 -2.76 -25.65
CA TYR A 376 18.84 -4.13 -26.16
C TYR A 376 18.72 -4.22 -27.72
N GLY A 377 18.81 -3.07 -28.42
CA GLY A 377 18.77 -3.01 -29.88
C GLY A 377 17.36 -3.03 -30.48
N TYR A 378 16.33 -2.79 -29.67
CA TYR A 378 14.94 -2.74 -30.10
C TYR A 378 14.41 -1.31 -30.21
N ARG A 379 13.26 -1.16 -30.89
CA ARG A 379 12.50 0.10 -30.98
C ARG A 379 11.34 0.09 -30.00
N GLY A 380 10.71 1.24 -29.80
CA GLY A 380 9.55 1.38 -28.94
C GLY A 380 9.90 1.29 -27.45
N ALA A 381 9.05 0.66 -26.66
CA ALA A 381 9.21 0.51 -25.22
C ALA A 381 9.28 -0.96 -24.81
N MET A 382 10.35 -1.34 -24.12
CA MET A 382 10.54 -2.63 -23.46
C MET A 382 10.47 -2.39 -21.95
N PHE A 383 9.35 -2.75 -21.33
CA PHE A 383 9.18 -2.55 -19.89
C PHE A 383 10.06 -3.51 -19.09
N PRO A 384 10.55 -3.11 -17.90
CA PRO A 384 11.34 -3.97 -17.04
C PRO A 384 10.51 -5.13 -16.49
N TRP A 385 11.17 -6.26 -16.21
CA TRP A 385 10.55 -7.36 -15.46
C TRP A 385 10.24 -6.93 -14.02
N GLU A 386 11.23 -6.37 -13.32
CA GLU A 386 11.08 -5.77 -12.01
C GLU A 386 11.23 -4.24 -12.09
N SER A 387 10.17 -3.51 -11.82
CA SER A 387 10.14 -2.05 -11.94
C SER A 387 10.16 -1.36 -10.58
N ASP A 388 11.09 -0.44 -10.38
CA ASP A 388 11.17 0.43 -9.20
C ASP A 388 10.46 1.79 -9.43
N ASP A 389 10.78 2.79 -8.59
CA ASP A 389 10.25 4.15 -8.70
C ASP A 389 10.72 4.89 -9.97
N ALA A 390 11.89 4.55 -10.50
CA ALA A 390 12.43 5.11 -11.74
C ALA A 390 11.92 4.41 -13.00
N GLY A 391 11.40 3.19 -12.87
CA GLY A 391 10.98 2.35 -14.00
C GLY A 391 12.14 1.71 -14.75
N GLU A 392 13.32 1.70 -14.15
CA GLU A 392 14.47 0.99 -14.67
C GLU A 392 14.36 -0.51 -14.35
N GLU A 393 15.14 -1.36 -15.05
CA GLU A 393 15.21 -2.78 -14.73
C GLU A 393 15.92 -2.98 -13.39
N SER A 394 15.21 -3.48 -12.41
CA SER A 394 15.69 -3.75 -11.06
C SER A 394 15.75 -5.23 -10.71
N CYS A 395 15.59 -6.10 -11.72
CA CYS A 395 15.78 -7.53 -11.59
C CYS A 395 17.23 -7.85 -11.18
N PRO A 396 17.46 -8.79 -10.26
CA PRO A 396 18.82 -9.23 -9.93
C PRO A 396 19.57 -9.70 -11.18
N THR A 397 20.85 -9.30 -11.30
CA THR A 397 21.65 -9.54 -12.52
C THR A 397 21.91 -11.02 -12.82
N TRP A 398 21.67 -11.92 -11.86
CA TRP A 398 21.77 -13.36 -12.04
C TRP A 398 20.50 -13.99 -12.62
N ALA A 399 19.37 -13.29 -12.60
CA ALA A 399 18.10 -13.78 -13.11
C ALA A 399 17.93 -13.41 -14.58
N LEU A 400 17.66 -14.41 -15.42
CA LEU A 400 17.51 -14.23 -16.87
C LEU A 400 16.17 -13.59 -17.23
N THR A 401 15.24 -13.50 -16.30
CA THR A 401 13.94 -12.83 -16.48
C THR A 401 14.09 -11.36 -16.87
N GLY A 402 14.99 -10.62 -16.23
CA GLY A 402 15.25 -9.21 -16.54
C GLY A 402 15.56 -8.95 -18.03
N PRO A 403 16.52 -9.63 -18.65
CA PRO A 403 16.86 -9.43 -20.06
C PRO A 403 16.00 -10.22 -21.06
N PHE A 404 15.32 -11.32 -20.69
CA PHE A 404 14.71 -12.25 -21.65
C PHE A 404 13.22 -12.52 -21.45
N GLU A 405 12.59 -12.05 -20.36
CA GLU A 405 11.16 -12.20 -20.15
C GLU A 405 10.42 -10.95 -20.62
N TYR A 406 9.84 -11.03 -21.81
CA TYR A 406 9.34 -9.86 -22.54
C TYR A 406 7.83 -9.65 -22.41
N HIS A 407 7.06 -10.67 -22.00
CA HIS A 407 5.60 -10.62 -22.07
C HIS A 407 5.00 -9.50 -21.22
N ILE A 408 5.65 -9.09 -20.12
CA ILE A 408 5.22 -7.94 -19.31
C ILE A 408 4.98 -6.68 -20.16
N THR A 409 5.75 -6.48 -21.23
CA THR A 409 5.54 -5.36 -22.16
C THR A 409 4.19 -5.46 -22.87
N ALA A 410 3.78 -6.67 -23.26
CA ALA A 410 2.46 -6.91 -23.86
C ALA A 410 1.34 -6.78 -22.81
N ASP A 411 1.55 -7.31 -21.61
CA ASP A 411 0.58 -7.31 -20.51
C ASP A 411 0.18 -5.88 -20.14
N ILE A 412 1.16 -4.97 -20.07
CA ILE A 412 0.94 -3.54 -19.85
C ILE A 412 0.12 -2.92 -21.00
N GLY A 413 0.45 -3.25 -22.25
CA GLY A 413 -0.31 -2.79 -23.41
C GLY A 413 -1.77 -3.29 -23.39
N ILE A 414 -1.99 -4.55 -23.05
CA ILE A 414 -3.33 -5.14 -22.91
C ILE A 414 -4.10 -4.48 -21.78
N ALA A 415 -3.47 -4.26 -20.63
CA ALA A 415 -4.08 -3.59 -19.50
C ALA A 415 -4.50 -2.15 -19.83
N ALA A 416 -3.64 -1.39 -20.54
CA ALA A 416 -3.96 -0.05 -21.02
C ALA A 416 -5.16 -0.03 -21.99
N TRP A 417 -5.22 -1.02 -22.89
CA TRP A 417 -6.36 -1.17 -23.79
C TRP A 417 -7.64 -1.52 -23.02
N ASN A 418 -7.56 -2.40 -22.03
CA ASN A 418 -8.69 -2.76 -21.19
C ASN A 418 -9.20 -1.58 -20.36
N TYR A 419 -8.31 -0.68 -19.90
CA TYR A 419 -8.73 0.55 -19.24
C TYR A 419 -9.63 1.39 -20.16
N TYR A 420 -9.19 1.61 -21.40
CA TYR A 420 -10.03 2.34 -22.37
C TYR A 420 -11.36 1.62 -22.66
N CYS A 421 -11.34 0.30 -22.80
CA CYS A 421 -12.56 -0.46 -23.07
C CYS A 421 -13.61 -0.35 -21.95
N MET A 422 -13.15 -0.26 -20.69
CA MET A 422 -14.02 -0.14 -19.53
C MET A 422 -14.45 1.30 -19.24
N SER A 423 -13.53 2.26 -19.33
CA SER A 423 -13.81 3.66 -19.02
C SER A 423 -14.51 4.41 -20.16
N GLY A 424 -14.26 4.02 -21.42
CA GLY A 424 -14.67 4.76 -22.60
C GLY A 424 -13.99 6.13 -22.73
N ASP A 425 -12.97 6.43 -21.91
CA ASP A 425 -12.32 7.74 -21.88
C ASP A 425 -11.42 7.93 -23.09
N ARG A 426 -11.98 8.59 -24.10
CA ARG A 426 -11.26 8.96 -25.33
C ARG A 426 -10.14 9.98 -25.07
N ASN A 427 -10.29 10.86 -24.09
CA ASN A 427 -9.27 11.84 -23.78
C ASN A 427 -8.03 11.17 -23.18
N TRP A 428 -8.25 10.25 -22.24
CA TRP A 428 -7.18 9.41 -21.70
C TRP A 428 -6.53 8.58 -22.81
N LEU A 429 -7.34 7.94 -23.68
CA LEU A 429 -6.79 7.16 -24.81
C LEU A 429 -5.87 8.00 -25.68
N HIS A 430 -6.28 9.21 -26.05
CA HIS A 430 -5.46 10.08 -26.92
C HIS A 430 -4.19 10.57 -26.25
N LYS A 431 -4.25 10.94 -24.96
CA LYS A 431 -3.14 11.60 -24.27
C LYS A 431 -2.15 10.62 -23.67
N GLU A 432 -2.64 9.54 -23.10
CA GLU A 432 -1.88 8.60 -22.29
C GLU A 432 -1.81 7.21 -22.93
N GLY A 433 -2.96 6.62 -23.25
CA GLY A 433 -3.04 5.24 -23.74
C GLY A 433 -2.42 5.02 -25.10
N TRP A 434 -2.69 5.90 -26.07
CA TRP A 434 -2.17 5.76 -27.43
C TRP A 434 -0.64 5.85 -27.54
N PRO A 435 0.03 6.83 -26.91
CA PRO A 435 1.50 6.84 -26.88
C PRO A 435 2.09 5.55 -26.34
N LEU A 436 1.55 4.99 -25.26
CA LEU A 436 2.01 3.72 -24.68
C LEU A 436 1.77 2.56 -25.64
N LEU A 437 0.53 2.39 -26.16
CA LEU A 437 0.18 1.29 -27.04
C LEU A 437 0.99 1.27 -28.32
N ARG A 438 1.28 2.44 -28.89
CA ARG A 438 2.14 2.58 -30.09
C ARG A 438 3.57 2.08 -29.79
N GLU A 439 4.15 2.50 -28.70
CA GLU A 439 5.53 2.13 -28.33
C GLU A 439 5.65 0.64 -27.99
N VAL A 440 4.63 0.06 -27.36
CA VAL A 440 4.54 -1.40 -27.14
C VAL A 440 4.49 -2.14 -28.48
N ALA A 441 3.67 -1.67 -29.44
CA ALA A 441 3.59 -2.30 -30.76
C ALA A 441 4.88 -2.15 -31.58
N ASP A 442 5.57 -1.02 -31.46
CA ASP A 442 6.87 -0.80 -32.10
C ASP A 442 7.94 -1.73 -31.52
N PHE A 443 7.91 -2.00 -30.21
CA PHE A 443 8.78 -3.01 -29.59
C PHE A 443 8.53 -4.39 -30.19
N TRP A 444 7.30 -4.88 -30.18
CA TRP A 444 6.98 -6.23 -30.71
C TRP A 444 7.27 -6.36 -32.19
N THR A 445 7.09 -5.28 -32.96
CA THR A 445 7.47 -5.26 -34.38
C THR A 445 8.96 -5.41 -34.59
N SER A 446 9.79 -4.84 -33.70
CA SER A 446 11.25 -4.96 -33.81
C SER A 446 11.81 -6.26 -33.19
N ARG A 447 11.02 -6.90 -32.28
CA ARG A 447 11.42 -8.15 -31.60
C ARG A 447 11.05 -9.40 -32.38
N ALA A 448 9.93 -9.39 -33.12
CA ALA A 448 9.49 -10.54 -33.89
C ALA A 448 10.39 -10.76 -35.11
N GLU A 449 10.77 -12.01 -35.35
CA GLU A 449 11.63 -12.45 -36.43
C GLU A 449 10.81 -13.12 -37.51
N ARG A 450 11.04 -12.73 -38.78
CA ARG A 450 10.33 -13.32 -39.92
C ARG A 450 11.00 -14.63 -40.32
N ASN A 451 10.20 -15.69 -40.47
CA ASN A 451 10.61 -17.01 -40.96
C ASN A 451 10.55 -17.08 -42.50
N ASP A 452 11.23 -18.07 -43.09
CA ASP A 452 11.24 -18.29 -44.53
C ASP A 452 9.86 -18.64 -45.10
N ASP A 453 8.99 -19.25 -44.31
CA ASP A 453 7.61 -19.57 -44.67
C ASP A 453 6.65 -18.38 -44.58
N GLY A 454 7.16 -17.21 -44.15
CA GLY A 454 6.40 -15.97 -44.01
C GLY A 454 5.70 -15.80 -42.66
N THR A 455 5.75 -16.77 -41.77
CA THR A 455 5.33 -16.64 -40.37
C THR A 455 6.33 -15.83 -39.57
N TYR A 456 5.99 -15.55 -38.32
CA TYR A 456 6.87 -14.85 -37.36
C TYR A 456 7.07 -15.68 -36.10
N SER A 457 8.25 -15.54 -35.51
CA SER A 457 8.65 -16.19 -34.25
C SER A 457 9.22 -15.17 -33.27
N ILE A 458 9.10 -15.45 -31.97
CA ILE A 458 9.85 -14.79 -30.91
C ILE A 458 10.72 -15.85 -30.26
N ARG A 459 12.04 -15.72 -30.41
CA ARG A 459 13.03 -16.74 -30.01
C ARG A 459 13.79 -16.32 -28.77
N ASN A 460 14.37 -17.31 -28.09
CA ASN A 460 15.26 -17.12 -26.95
C ASN A 460 14.60 -16.26 -25.87
N VAL A 461 13.52 -16.77 -25.29
CA VAL A 461 12.77 -16.09 -24.21
C VAL A 461 12.83 -16.91 -22.92
N VAL A 462 12.65 -16.23 -21.80
CA VAL A 462 12.16 -16.84 -20.56
C VAL A 462 10.64 -16.82 -20.61
N CYS A 463 10.02 -17.94 -20.26
CA CYS A 463 8.56 -18.09 -20.25
C CYS A 463 7.92 -17.52 -18.99
N ALA A 464 6.59 -17.43 -18.99
CA ALA A 464 5.80 -17.24 -17.76
C ALA A 464 6.01 -18.38 -16.73
N ASP A 465 6.36 -19.58 -17.18
CA ASP A 465 7.06 -20.59 -16.36
C ASP A 465 8.57 -20.29 -16.40
N GLU A 466 9.06 -19.56 -15.41
CA GLU A 466 10.43 -19.05 -15.34
C GLU A 466 11.52 -20.14 -15.31
N TYR A 467 11.15 -21.44 -15.17
CA TYR A 467 12.09 -22.55 -15.30
C TYR A 467 12.43 -22.88 -16.76
N ALA A 468 11.62 -22.40 -17.71
CA ALA A 468 11.85 -22.60 -19.14
C ALA A 468 12.59 -21.39 -19.73
N GLU A 469 13.90 -21.46 -19.73
CA GLU A 469 14.82 -20.42 -20.23
C GLU A 469 15.36 -20.76 -21.63
N GLY A 470 15.50 -19.75 -22.48
CA GLY A 470 16.12 -19.86 -23.80
C GLY A 470 15.28 -20.65 -24.81
N VAL A 471 13.95 -20.60 -24.66
CA VAL A 471 13.01 -21.31 -25.53
C VAL A 471 12.50 -20.44 -26.67
N ASP A 472 11.99 -21.09 -27.72
CA ASP A 472 11.44 -20.44 -28.92
C ASP A 472 9.91 -20.58 -28.93
N ASP A 473 9.24 -19.54 -29.43
CA ASP A 473 7.80 -19.50 -29.66
C ASP A 473 6.94 -19.89 -28.43
N ASN A 474 7.31 -19.31 -27.27
CA ASN A 474 6.47 -19.47 -26.08
C ASN A 474 5.05 -18.96 -26.34
N ALA A 475 4.05 -19.80 -26.10
CA ALA A 475 2.65 -19.53 -26.45
C ALA A 475 2.08 -18.33 -25.70
N PHE A 476 2.44 -18.13 -24.41
CA PHE A 476 1.99 -16.99 -23.64
C PHE A 476 2.61 -15.69 -24.15
N THR A 477 3.93 -15.65 -24.34
CA THR A 477 4.66 -14.49 -24.91
C THR A 477 4.12 -14.12 -26.29
N ASN A 478 3.98 -15.09 -27.19
CA ASN A 478 3.49 -14.85 -28.55
C ASN A 478 2.02 -14.43 -28.57
N GLY A 479 1.17 -15.07 -27.77
CA GLY A 479 -0.24 -14.72 -27.61
C GLY A 479 -0.44 -13.32 -27.06
N SER A 480 0.32 -12.92 -26.03
CA SER A 480 0.30 -11.59 -25.46
C SER A 480 0.75 -10.53 -26.48
N ALA A 481 1.85 -10.79 -27.21
CA ALA A 481 2.33 -9.91 -28.28
C ALA A 481 1.28 -9.72 -29.38
N MET A 482 0.61 -10.78 -29.82
CA MET A 482 -0.49 -10.71 -30.79
C MET A 482 -1.62 -9.80 -30.30
N ARG A 483 -2.04 -9.95 -29.04
CA ARG A 483 -3.11 -9.15 -28.45
C ARG A 483 -2.72 -7.69 -28.30
N ALA A 484 -1.48 -7.39 -27.90
CA ALA A 484 -0.96 -6.03 -27.78
C ALA A 484 -0.90 -5.34 -29.16
N LEU A 485 -0.44 -5.99 -30.22
CA LEU A 485 -0.43 -5.47 -31.59
C LEU A 485 -1.85 -5.18 -32.13
N GLN A 486 -2.80 -6.08 -31.84
CA GLN A 486 -4.22 -5.89 -32.19
C GLN A 486 -4.83 -4.71 -31.44
N ALA A 487 -4.53 -4.58 -30.14
CA ALA A 487 -5.00 -3.46 -29.31
C ALA A 487 -4.48 -2.11 -29.84
N ALA A 488 -3.17 -2.05 -30.14
CA ALA A 488 -2.56 -0.86 -30.73
C ALA A 488 -3.17 -0.49 -32.09
N SER A 489 -3.46 -1.48 -32.95
CA SER A 489 -4.12 -1.24 -34.24
C SER A 489 -5.52 -0.66 -34.09
N LYS A 490 -6.29 -1.12 -33.11
CA LYS A 490 -7.64 -0.59 -32.79
C LYS A 490 -7.54 0.81 -32.19
N ALA A 491 -6.59 1.04 -31.29
CA ALA A 491 -6.35 2.35 -30.67
C ALA A 491 -5.96 3.41 -31.73
N ALA A 492 -5.07 3.05 -32.67
CA ALA A 492 -4.71 3.93 -33.79
C ALA A 492 -5.96 4.42 -34.54
N ALA A 493 -6.86 3.51 -34.93
CA ALA A 493 -8.07 3.84 -35.66
C ALA A 493 -8.99 4.80 -34.85
N LEU A 494 -9.10 4.58 -33.53
CA LEU A 494 -9.90 5.45 -32.65
C LEU A 494 -9.27 6.83 -32.46
N CYS A 495 -7.95 6.92 -32.53
CA CYS A 495 -7.19 8.16 -32.44
C CYS A 495 -7.06 8.90 -33.79
N GLY A 496 -7.64 8.35 -34.86
CA GLY A 496 -7.52 8.94 -36.20
C GLY A 496 -6.13 8.72 -36.84
N GLU A 497 -5.36 7.80 -36.32
CA GLU A 497 -4.01 7.45 -36.79
C GLU A 497 -4.07 6.22 -37.70
N LYS A 498 -3.05 6.07 -38.55
CA LYS A 498 -2.92 4.90 -39.41
C LYS A 498 -1.95 3.90 -38.79
N ALA A 499 -2.47 2.75 -38.34
CA ALA A 499 -1.64 1.66 -37.88
C ALA A 499 -0.75 1.15 -39.03
N PRO A 500 0.57 0.92 -38.78
CA PRO A 500 1.43 0.23 -39.74
C PRO A 500 0.86 -1.16 -40.08
N ALA A 501 0.80 -1.51 -41.38
CA ALA A 501 0.26 -2.81 -41.81
C ALA A 501 0.99 -3.99 -41.19
N ILE A 502 2.27 -3.83 -40.90
CA ILE A 502 3.12 -4.88 -40.30
C ILE A 502 2.60 -5.35 -38.92
N TRP A 503 1.94 -4.50 -38.13
CA TRP A 503 1.36 -4.89 -36.84
C TRP A 503 0.33 -6.00 -37.00
N ASN A 504 -0.60 -5.83 -37.94
CA ASN A 504 -1.61 -6.86 -38.24
C ASN A 504 -1.01 -8.09 -38.91
N THR A 505 0.03 -7.92 -39.74
CA THR A 505 0.74 -9.04 -40.37
C THR A 505 1.40 -9.92 -39.33
N ILE A 506 2.16 -9.34 -38.38
CA ILE A 506 2.79 -10.08 -37.28
C ILE A 506 1.73 -10.73 -36.41
N ALA A 507 0.72 -9.96 -35.97
CA ALA A 507 -0.34 -10.47 -35.10
C ALA A 507 -1.12 -11.65 -35.72
N ALA A 508 -1.22 -11.73 -37.05
CA ALA A 508 -1.91 -12.83 -37.72
C ALA A 508 -1.04 -14.05 -37.98
N SER A 509 0.29 -13.93 -37.87
CA SER A 509 1.23 -14.96 -38.32
C SER A 509 2.35 -15.31 -37.31
N LEU A 510 2.27 -14.77 -36.08
CA LEU A 510 3.09 -15.28 -34.97
C LEU A 510 2.73 -16.74 -34.68
N ARG A 511 3.75 -17.58 -34.53
CA ARG A 511 3.57 -18.99 -34.25
C ARG A 511 3.04 -19.22 -32.84
N ILE A 512 2.06 -20.11 -32.70
CA ILE A 512 1.60 -20.70 -31.45
C ILE A 512 1.75 -22.20 -31.58
N PRO A 513 2.74 -22.81 -30.90
CA PRO A 513 3.00 -24.23 -30.98
C PRO A 513 1.80 -25.07 -30.50
N ARG A 514 1.58 -26.22 -31.17
CA ARG A 514 0.50 -27.12 -30.83
C ARG A 514 0.95 -28.57 -30.91
N PHE A 515 0.35 -29.39 -30.05
CA PHE A 515 0.40 -30.84 -30.19
C PHE A 515 -0.47 -31.30 -31.37
N GLU A 516 -0.30 -32.58 -31.78
CA GLU A 516 -1.09 -33.16 -32.88
C GLU A 516 -2.58 -33.14 -32.64
N ASP A 517 -3.03 -33.19 -31.37
CA ASP A 517 -4.43 -33.11 -30.98
C ASP A 517 -5.00 -31.66 -30.97
N GLY A 518 -4.15 -30.68 -31.29
CA GLY A 518 -4.52 -29.25 -31.31
C GLY A 518 -4.35 -28.53 -29.97
N THR A 519 -3.98 -29.21 -28.88
CA THR A 519 -3.67 -28.59 -27.59
C THR A 519 -2.47 -27.67 -27.74
N THR A 520 -2.51 -26.49 -27.13
CA THR A 520 -1.39 -25.52 -27.16
C THR A 520 -0.22 -26.07 -26.38
N ARG A 521 0.97 -26.11 -27.00
CA ARG A 521 2.23 -26.33 -26.29
C ARG A 521 2.67 -25.06 -25.63
N GLU A 522 3.40 -25.17 -24.55
CA GLU A 522 3.95 -24.00 -23.87
C GLU A 522 5.00 -23.28 -24.76
N TYR A 523 5.89 -24.01 -25.41
CA TYR A 523 6.88 -23.52 -26.39
C TYR A 523 7.16 -24.59 -27.47
N GLU A 524 7.99 -24.27 -28.48
CA GLU A 524 8.14 -25.11 -29.69
C GLU A 524 8.54 -26.57 -29.38
N ASP A 525 9.47 -26.78 -28.47
CA ASP A 525 10.02 -28.11 -28.12
C ASP A 525 9.47 -28.67 -26.79
N TYR A 526 8.33 -28.12 -26.30
CA TYR A 526 7.70 -28.61 -25.09
C TYR A 526 7.09 -30.01 -25.29
N ASP A 527 7.44 -30.96 -24.38
CA ASP A 527 7.02 -32.39 -24.45
C ASP A 527 5.81 -32.68 -23.53
#